data_5593398c6c2f8fbade2bf2018f3ea307
#
_entry.id   5593398c6c2f8fbade2bf2018f3ea307
#
_cell.length_a   1.000
_cell.length_b   1.000
_cell.length_c   1.000
_cell.angle_alpha   90.00
_cell.angle_beta   90.00
_cell.angle_gamma   90.00
#
_symmetry.space_group_name_H-M   'P 1'
#
loop_
_entity.id
_entity.type
_entity.pdbx_description
1 polymer ?
#
loop_
_entity_poly.entity_id
_entity_poly.type
_entity_poly.pdbx_seq_one_letter_code
_entity_poly.pdbx_strand_id
1 'polypeptide(L)'
;MKPELKNTGFQGTIMIRKGIIGILAALTTVILSSNLFAQESSKPVPAVQKAAATAPKIVDIESLEEDSRKAYADEKYVSYYVANMKLLEQRPYNPVYMQRIIAACARLNRLSTAYHFMLKMQQQGFSHDFNQDPDTENIRNTEVYKYLNDLMIEAGQPAGEAETAYTLAGKNADPVAITWDETRGRFLVGTLSEGAIVALSDEGAADVLIRADDENGLWAIKGLHADAENNRLWVSSAAVAGFSAFQPTDKWRGALFEFNLETLELINRFNLPVDGARHELGPIAVTDSGDVYIIDHEASVVYRKTADGDRLEVFVGSQEMRTLRTIAVTPDNSRLFVSDTHKGVLVIDPVDLSSAILSVPENTIMGGISGLAYDRGHLVISQSGFQPERVMRLKLDSSGSKVITATPIASAREEFDGPGVAAIKGEHVYYFANLGGADANRGKKPALVMRSPLSSESEAPSEAIQKAMEKTGSG
;
A
#
# COMPACT_ATOMS: atom_id res chain seq x y z
N MET A 1 -59.23 0.20 -41.15
CA MET A 1 -58.83 -0.60 -42.31
C MET A 1 -57.68 -1.50 -41.91
N LYS A 2 -58.01 -2.74 -41.60
CA LYS A 2 -57.10 -3.90 -41.67
C LYS A 2 -57.14 -4.43 -43.11
N PRO A 3 -56.11 -5.11 -43.62
CA PRO A 3 -55.96 -6.55 -43.39
C PRO A 3 -54.48 -6.97 -43.19
N GLU A 4 -54.21 -7.99 -42.36
CA GLU A 4 -54.19 -9.46 -42.52
C GLU A 4 -52.90 -10.04 -43.15
N LEU A 5 -52.22 -10.80 -42.27
CA LEU A 5 -51.61 -12.12 -42.38
C LEU A 5 -51.02 -12.65 -43.72
N LYS A 6 -49.82 -13.18 -43.66
CA LYS A 6 -49.54 -14.59 -44.07
C LYS A 6 -48.29 -15.17 -43.45
N ASN A 7 -48.51 -16.35 -42.91
CA ASN A 7 -47.65 -17.33 -42.30
C ASN A 7 -47.08 -18.26 -43.42
N THR A 8 -45.81 -18.66 -43.37
CA THR A 8 -45.35 -19.94 -43.93
C THR A 8 -44.10 -20.41 -43.14
N GLY A 9 -44.32 -21.55 -42.52
CA GLY A 9 -43.34 -22.36 -41.84
C GLY A 9 -42.57 -23.26 -42.79
N PHE A 10 -41.48 -23.79 -42.29
CA PHE A 10 -40.90 -25.05 -42.78
C PHE A 10 -40.29 -25.83 -41.62
N GLN A 11 -40.76 -27.07 -41.50
CA GLN A 11 -40.34 -28.15 -40.62
C GLN A 11 -39.14 -28.89 -41.23
N GLY A 12 -38.41 -29.57 -40.40
CA GLY A 12 -37.43 -30.60 -40.77
C GLY A 12 -36.72 -31.12 -39.54
N THR A 13 -37.22 -32.00 -38.85
CA THR A 13 -37.27 -33.46 -38.70
C THR A 13 -35.92 -34.14 -38.45
N ILE A 14 -35.74 -34.56 -37.19
CA ILE A 14 -35.31 -35.81 -36.54
C ILE A 14 -34.20 -36.64 -37.19
N MET A 15 -33.20 -37.02 -36.38
CA MET A 15 -32.79 -38.43 -36.26
C MET A 15 -32.22 -38.78 -34.88
N ILE A 16 -32.90 -39.74 -34.28
CA ILE A 16 -32.59 -40.49 -33.07
C ILE A 16 -31.66 -41.64 -33.44
N ARG A 17 -30.66 -41.96 -32.61
CA ARG A 17 -30.20 -43.36 -32.51
C ARG A 17 -29.97 -43.78 -31.07
N LYS A 18 -30.73 -44.83 -30.74
CA LYS A 18 -30.78 -45.62 -29.50
C LYS A 18 -29.62 -46.62 -29.37
N GLY A 19 -29.40 -47.04 -28.14
CA GLY A 19 -28.76 -48.31 -27.76
C GLY A 19 -28.45 -48.28 -26.27
N ILE A 20 -29.31 -48.74 -25.42
CA ILE A 20 -29.77 -50.05 -24.93
C ILE A 20 -28.75 -50.64 -23.92
N ILE A 21 -29.20 -50.67 -22.61
CA ILE A 21 -29.66 -51.72 -21.68
C ILE A 21 -28.61 -52.34 -20.74
N GLY A 22 -29.02 -52.44 -19.46
CA GLY A 22 -28.68 -53.43 -18.43
C GLY A 22 -28.79 -52.83 -17.03
N ILE A 23 -29.92 -52.82 -16.37
CA ILE A 23 -30.75 -53.78 -15.58
C ILE A 23 -29.91 -54.50 -14.48
N LEU A 24 -30.21 -54.40 -13.26
CA LEU A 24 -31.12 -54.88 -12.19
C LEU A 24 -30.36 -54.86 -10.87
N ALA A 25 -30.79 -54.69 -9.76
CA ALA A 25 -31.95 -54.73 -8.89
C ALA A 25 -31.44 -54.76 -7.46
N ALA A 26 -31.98 -53.93 -6.62
CA ALA A 26 -32.91 -54.15 -5.54
C ALA A 26 -32.44 -55.03 -4.36
N LEU A 27 -32.50 -54.57 -3.14
CA LEU A 27 -33.45 -54.83 -2.07
C LEU A 27 -33.06 -54.20 -0.75
N THR A 28 -33.92 -53.36 -0.26
CA THR A 28 -34.44 -53.16 1.11
C THR A 28 -33.71 -53.73 2.32
N THR A 29 -33.47 -52.92 3.34
CA THR A 29 -34.08 -53.04 4.65
C THR A 29 -34.00 -51.77 5.49
N VAL A 30 -35.13 -51.37 6.03
CA VAL A 30 -35.39 -50.34 7.05
C VAL A 30 -34.88 -50.85 8.37
N ILE A 31 -34.36 -49.98 9.27
CA ILE A 31 -34.71 -49.89 10.71
C ILE A 31 -33.93 -48.77 11.41
N LEU A 32 -34.71 -47.84 11.96
CA LEU A 32 -34.61 -47.05 13.20
C LEU A 32 -33.36 -46.29 13.64
N SER A 33 -33.56 -44.98 13.64
CA SER A 33 -33.40 -44.00 14.72
C SER A 33 -32.24 -44.14 15.71
N SER A 34 -31.34 -43.18 15.68
CA SER A 34 -30.92 -42.45 16.91
C SER A 34 -30.15 -41.18 16.49
N ASN A 35 -30.54 -40.09 17.11
CA ASN A 35 -29.87 -38.77 17.05
C ASN A 35 -28.39 -38.84 17.34
N LEU A 36 -27.55 -38.42 16.40
CA LEU A 36 -26.24 -37.91 16.71
C LEU A 36 -26.05 -36.65 15.85
N PHE A 37 -25.93 -35.54 16.52
CA PHE A 37 -25.41 -34.32 15.93
C PHE A 37 -24.03 -34.65 15.36
N ALA A 38 -23.95 -34.83 14.06
CA ALA A 38 -22.68 -34.89 13.35
C ALA A 38 -22.19 -33.45 13.19
N GLN A 39 -21.17 -33.13 13.94
CA GLN A 39 -20.28 -32.02 13.74
C GLN A 39 -19.78 -32.09 12.30
N GLU A 40 -20.27 -31.20 11.42
CA GLU A 40 -19.66 -31.00 10.11
C GLU A 40 -18.25 -30.45 10.32
N SER A 41 -17.29 -31.35 10.20
CA SER A 41 -15.90 -30.97 10.06
C SER A 41 -15.78 -30.11 8.80
N SER A 42 -15.51 -28.83 9.00
CA SER A 42 -15.10 -27.91 7.94
C SER A 42 -13.96 -28.55 7.15
N LYS A 43 -14.21 -28.87 5.88
CA LYS A 43 -13.16 -29.26 4.96
C LYS A 43 -12.18 -28.11 4.88
N PRO A 44 -10.86 -28.35 5.03
CA PRO A 44 -9.90 -27.30 4.80
C PRO A 44 -10.04 -26.80 3.35
N VAL A 45 -10.16 -25.50 3.20
CA VAL A 45 -10.06 -24.79 1.92
C VAL A 45 -8.80 -25.32 1.21
N PRO A 46 -8.86 -25.73 -0.06
CA PRO A 46 -7.67 -26.19 -0.75
C PRO A 46 -6.69 -25.02 -0.82
N ALA A 47 -5.69 -25.06 0.05
CA ALA A 47 -4.52 -24.21 -0.04
C ALA A 47 -4.01 -24.28 -1.48
N VAL A 48 -3.61 -23.13 -2.00
CA VAL A 48 -2.93 -22.96 -3.28
C VAL A 48 -1.77 -23.95 -3.38
N GLN A 49 -2.08 -25.20 -3.79
CA GLN A 49 -1.12 -26.24 -4.13
C GLN A 49 -0.98 -26.28 -5.65
N LYS A 50 -0.33 -25.22 -6.22
CA LYS A 50 0.26 -25.35 -7.56
C LYS A 50 1.40 -24.34 -7.74
N ALA A 51 2.47 -24.56 -7.01
CA ALA A 51 3.84 -24.22 -7.39
C ALA A 51 4.83 -24.80 -6.36
N ALA A 52 4.83 -26.12 -6.22
CA ALA A 52 5.98 -26.80 -5.64
C ALA A 52 7.01 -27.04 -6.76
N ALA A 53 7.50 -25.96 -7.35
CA ALA A 53 8.71 -25.94 -8.13
C ALA A 53 9.70 -25.10 -7.33
N THR A 54 10.61 -25.79 -6.61
CA THR A 54 11.74 -25.22 -5.86
C THR A 54 11.38 -24.02 -5.00
N ALA A 55 11.10 -24.28 -3.70
CA ALA A 55 10.98 -23.21 -2.73
C ALA A 55 12.22 -22.30 -2.87
N PRO A 56 12.05 -21.00 -3.12
CA PRO A 56 13.18 -20.09 -3.20
C PRO A 56 13.96 -20.23 -1.89
N LYS A 57 15.26 -20.44 -1.99
CA LYS A 57 16.14 -20.52 -0.83
C LYS A 57 15.94 -19.22 -0.06
N ILE A 58 15.34 -19.30 1.12
CA ILE A 58 15.12 -18.13 1.96
C ILE A 58 16.50 -17.52 2.22
N VAL A 59 16.75 -16.36 1.61
CA VAL A 59 17.99 -15.62 1.83
C VAL A 59 17.87 -14.97 3.20
N ASP A 60 18.78 -15.33 4.08
CA ASP A 60 18.88 -14.71 5.40
C ASP A 60 19.50 -13.31 5.25
N ILE A 61 18.63 -12.30 5.25
CA ILE A 61 19.04 -10.90 5.10
C ILE A 61 19.88 -10.44 6.30
N GLU A 62 19.56 -10.90 7.52
CA GLU A 62 20.32 -10.54 8.73
C GLU A 62 21.74 -11.06 8.64
N SER A 63 21.92 -12.29 8.19
CA SER A 63 23.24 -12.87 7.94
C SER A 63 24.02 -12.10 6.86
N LEU A 64 23.37 -11.69 5.78
CA LEU A 64 24.00 -10.86 4.74
C LEU A 64 24.39 -9.46 5.23
N GLU A 65 23.58 -8.86 6.08
CA GLU A 65 23.91 -7.56 6.71
C GLU A 65 25.10 -7.69 7.66
N GLU A 66 25.18 -8.79 8.42
CA GLU A 66 26.32 -9.08 9.29
C GLU A 66 27.58 -9.32 8.47
N ASP A 67 27.50 -10.12 7.41
CA ASP A 67 28.63 -10.36 6.48
C ASP A 67 29.12 -9.04 5.86
N SER A 68 28.18 -8.17 5.47
CA SER A 68 28.51 -6.85 4.92
C SER A 68 29.24 -6.00 5.96
N ARG A 69 28.73 -5.88 7.19
CA ARG A 69 29.37 -5.10 8.27
C ARG A 69 30.76 -5.62 8.61
N LYS A 70 30.90 -6.94 8.73
CA LYS A 70 32.19 -7.58 9.01
C LYS A 70 33.20 -7.38 7.89
N ALA A 71 32.75 -7.55 6.64
CA ALA A 71 33.61 -7.34 5.47
C ALA A 71 34.13 -5.91 5.38
N TYR A 72 33.30 -4.92 5.73
CA TYR A 72 33.70 -3.51 5.81
C TYR A 72 34.72 -3.28 6.92
N ALA A 73 34.45 -3.77 8.14
CA ALA A 73 35.36 -3.63 9.28
C ALA A 73 36.72 -4.30 9.04
N ASP A 74 36.76 -5.41 8.32
CA ASP A 74 37.97 -6.13 7.94
C ASP A 74 38.68 -5.54 6.69
N GLU A 75 38.18 -4.44 6.12
CA GLU A 75 38.63 -3.82 4.86
C GLU A 75 38.60 -4.77 3.65
N LYS A 76 37.77 -5.80 3.68
CA LYS A 76 37.57 -6.78 2.61
C LYS A 76 36.54 -6.27 1.59
N TYR A 77 36.90 -5.18 0.88
CA TYR A 77 35.96 -4.45 0.01
C TYR A 77 35.36 -5.27 -1.13
N VAL A 78 36.03 -6.35 -1.61
CA VAL A 78 35.43 -7.29 -2.58
C VAL A 78 34.27 -8.05 -1.95
N SER A 79 34.44 -8.58 -0.73
CA SER A 79 33.39 -9.28 0.00
C SER A 79 32.25 -8.32 0.37
N TYR A 80 32.59 -7.09 0.77
CA TYR A 80 31.63 -6.02 1.06
C TYR A 80 30.78 -5.68 -0.17
N TYR A 81 31.38 -5.54 -1.35
CA TYR A 81 30.69 -5.35 -2.62
C TYR A 81 29.71 -6.50 -2.90
N VAL A 82 30.19 -7.77 -2.82
CA VAL A 82 29.38 -8.95 -3.11
C VAL A 82 28.17 -9.08 -2.15
N ALA A 83 28.39 -8.84 -0.86
CA ALA A 83 27.31 -8.89 0.14
C ALA A 83 26.23 -7.84 -0.16
N ASN A 84 26.64 -6.59 -0.47
CA ASN A 84 25.69 -5.52 -0.78
C ASN A 84 24.98 -5.69 -2.12
N MET A 85 25.61 -6.32 -3.13
CA MET A 85 24.93 -6.71 -4.37
C MET A 85 23.79 -7.72 -4.10
N LYS A 86 24.06 -8.74 -3.25
CA LYS A 86 23.02 -9.71 -2.85
C LYS A 86 21.90 -9.05 -2.03
N LEU A 87 22.24 -8.13 -1.14
CA LEU A 87 21.26 -7.36 -0.38
C LEU A 87 20.38 -6.51 -1.31
N LEU A 88 20.99 -5.86 -2.31
CA LEU A 88 20.27 -5.06 -3.31
C LEU A 88 19.32 -5.91 -4.17
N GLU A 89 19.70 -7.15 -4.52
CA GLU A 89 18.82 -8.10 -5.20
C GLU A 89 17.56 -8.43 -4.37
N GLN A 90 17.70 -8.54 -3.04
CA GLN A 90 16.58 -8.83 -2.14
C GLN A 90 15.71 -7.60 -1.85
N ARG A 91 16.31 -6.40 -1.86
CA ARG A 91 15.67 -5.11 -1.57
C ARG A 91 16.09 -4.07 -2.61
N PRO A 92 15.54 -4.16 -3.86
CA PRO A 92 16.04 -3.42 -5.02
C PRO A 92 15.87 -1.90 -4.92
N TYR A 93 15.06 -1.43 -3.98
CA TYR A 93 14.78 -0.02 -3.78
C TYR A 93 15.48 0.58 -2.55
N ASN A 94 16.41 -0.14 -1.93
CA ASN A 94 17.14 0.37 -0.77
C ASN A 94 18.38 1.15 -1.20
N PRO A 95 18.43 2.50 -1.02
CA PRO A 95 19.54 3.32 -1.45
C PRO A 95 20.83 3.05 -0.64
N VAL A 96 20.71 2.60 0.61
CA VAL A 96 21.88 2.32 1.46
C VAL A 96 22.76 1.24 0.85
N TYR A 97 22.16 0.22 0.22
CA TYR A 97 22.97 -0.81 -0.44
C TYR A 97 23.69 -0.28 -1.68
N MET A 98 23.06 0.64 -2.44
CA MET A 98 23.73 1.30 -3.57
C MET A 98 24.87 2.20 -3.09
N GLN A 99 24.68 2.97 -2.01
CA GLN A 99 25.74 3.76 -1.39
C GLN A 99 26.92 2.89 -0.96
N ARG A 100 26.67 1.77 -0.27
CA ARG A 100 27.70 0.81 0.14
C ARG A 100 28.43 0.18 -1.04
N ILE A 101 27.72 -0.09 -2.16
CA ILE A 101 28.34 -0.57 -3.40
C ILE A 101 29.24 0.50 -4.01
N ILE A 102 28.81 1.77 -4.04
CA ILE A 102 29.62 2.91 -4.51
C ILE A 102 30.88 3.05 -3.67
N ALA A 103 30.76 3.02 -2.34
CA ALA A 103 31.89 3.06 -1.42
C ALA A 103 32.88 1.91 -1.66
N ALA A 104 32.38 0.67 -1.76
CA ALA A 104 33.21 -0.48 -2.08
C ALA A 104 33.95 -0.35 -3.42
N CYS A 105 33.25 0.12 -4.47
CA CYS A 105 33.82 0.34 -5.79
C CYS A 105 34.88 1.46 -5.78
N ALA A 106 34.64 2.52 -5.04
CA ALA A 106 35.62 3.61 -4.83
C ALA A 106 36.88 3.08 -4.18
N ARG A 107 36.77 2.34 -3.08
CA ARG A 107 37.95 1.73 -2.38
C ARG A 107 38.70 0.72 -3.22
N LEU A 108 37.99 0.03 -4.15
CA LEU A 108 38.57 -0.92 -5.12
C LEU A 108 39.06 -0.27 -6.41
N ASN A 109 38.98 1.07 -6.54
CA ASN A 109 39.27 1.82 -7.75
C ASN A 109 38.49 1.35 -9.01
N ARG A 110 37.23 0.93 -8.80
CA ARG A 110 36.29 0.50 -9.86
C ARG A 110 35.40 1.66 -10.29
N LEU A 111 36.00 2.70 -10.87
CA LEU A 111 35.33 4.00 -11.18
C LEU A 111 34.06 3.82 -12.00
N SER A 112 34.11 3.06 -13.09
CA SER A 112 32.98 2.86 -13.98
C SER A 112 31.75 2.26 -13.26
N THR A 113 31.98 1.30 -12.36
CA THR A 113 30.88 0.68 -11.58
C THR A 113 30.36 1.66 -10.53
N ALA A 114 31.22 2.42 -9.86
CA ALA A 114 30.79 3.46 -8.91
C ALA A 114 29.89 4.48 -9.59
N TYR A 115 30.31 5.02 -10.74
CA TYR A 115 29.50 6.00 -11.48
C TYR A 115 28.21 5.43 -12.05
N HIS A 116 28.19 4.16 -12.45
CA HIS A 116 26.97 3.49 -12.85
C HIS A 116 25.92 3.48 -11.73
N PHE A 117 26.32 3.16 -10.49
CA PHE A 117 25.40 3.19 -9.35
C PHE A 117 25.03 4.62 -8.92
N MET A 118 25.95 5.58 -9.02
CA MET A 118 25.62 6.99 -8.80
C MET A 118 24.58 7.48 -9.81
N LEU A 119 24.76 7.16 -11.11
CA LEU A 119 23.79 7.49 -12.16
C LEU A 119 22.44 6.83 -11.90
N LYS A 120 22.42 5.55 -11.50
CA LYS A 120 21.19 4.85 -11.15
C LYS A 120 20.45 5.53 -10.00
N MET A 121 21.16 5.90 -8.92
CA MET A 121 20.59 6.63 -7.79
C MET A 121 20.03 7.99 -8.23
N GLN A 122 20.79 8.74 -9.05
CA GLN A 122 20.37 10.03 -9.57
C GLN A 122 19.11 9.91 -10.44
N GLN A 123 19.05 8.95 -11.38
CA GLN A 123 17.90 8.71 -12.23
C GLN A 123 16.64 8.32 -11.43
N GLN A 124 16.83 7.65 -10.31
CA GLN A 124 15.76 7.29 -9.37
C GLN A 124 15.35 8.46 -8.46
N GLY A 125 16.00 9.62 -8.58
CA GLY A 125 15.69 10.82 -7.81
C GLY A 125 16.06 10.72 -6.33
N PHE A 126 17.08 9.93 -5.98
CA PHE A 126 17.66 9.96 -4.65
C PHE A 126 18.53 11.19 -4.45
N SER A 127 18.52 11.72 -3.22
CA SER A 127 19.44 12.76 -2.78
C SER A 127 20.52 12.17 -1.88
N HIS A 128 21.76 12.53 -2.15
CA HIS A 128 22.89 12.18 -1.32
C HIS A 128 24.10 13.05 -1.68
N ASP A 129 24.86 13.52 -0.69
CA ASP A 129 26.14 14.22 -0.93
C ASP A 129 27.30 13.26 -0.63
N PHE A 130 27.82 12.63 -1.68
CA PHE A 130 28.97 11.73 -1.56
C PHE A 130 30.28 12.42 -1.13
N ASN A 131 30.34 13.77 -1.12
CA ASN A 131 31.49 14.48 -0.56
C ASN A 131 31.60 14.31 0.96
N GLN A 132 30.47 13.94 1.63
CA GLN A 132 30.47 13.64 3.06
C GLN A 132 30.89 12.20 3.37
N ASP A 133 31.03 11.35 2.35
CA ASP A 133 31.38 9.94 2.52
C ASP A 133 32.90 9.73 2.31
N PRO A 134 33.69 9.47 3.35
CA PRO A 134 35.13 9.34 3.24
C PRO A 134 35.60 8.25 2.28
N ASP A 135 34.80 7.22 2.05
CA ASP A 135 35.14 6.11 1.16
C ASP A 135 35.13 6.50 -0.33
N THR A 136 34.55 7.66 -0.68
CA THR A 136 34.49 8.11 -2.08
C THR A 136 35.60 9.10 -2.45
N GLU A 137 36.50 9.45 -1.54
CA GLU A 137 37.50 10.50 -1.74
C GLU A 137 38.33 10.32 -3.03
N ASN A 138 38.74 9.10 -3.33
CA ASN A 138 39.61 8.79 -4.46
C ASN A 138 38.90 8.86 -5.85
N ILE A 139 37.59 8.97 -5.89
CA ILE A 139 36.80 9.07 -7.15
C ILE A 139 36.31 10.51 -7.44
N ARG A 140 36.48 11.45 -6.51
CA ARG A 140 35.94 12.83 -6.58
C ARG A 140 36.55 13.71 -7.65
N ASN A 141 37.75 13.38 -8.13
CA ASN A 141 38.55 14.24 -9.02
C ASN A 141 38.10 14.20 -10.50
N THR A 142 37.00 13.52 -10.83
CA THR A 142 36.52 13.42 -12.18
C THR A 142 35.29 14.33 -12.42
N GLU A 143 35.13 14.84 -13.63
CA GLU A 143 33.96 15.67 -14.00
C GLU A 143 32.66 14.87 -13.91
N VAL A 144 32.68 13.57 -14.22
CA VAL A 144 31.50 12.68 -14.09
C VAL A 144 31.02 12.59 -12.65
N TYR A 145 31.95 12.40 -11.71
CA TYR A 145 31.60 12.39 -10.29
C TYR A 145 30.96 13.71 -9.86
N LYS A 146 31.62 14.83 -10.15
CA LYS A 146 31.10 16.17 -9.78
C LYS A 146 29.70 16.39 -10.31
N TYR A 147 29.50 16.14 -11.61
CA TYR A 147 28.20 16.31 -12.25
C TYR A 147 27.10 15.44 -11.58
N LEU A 148 27.37 14.15 -11.36
CA LEU A 148 26.39 13.26 -10.72
C LEU A 148 26.13 13.64 -9.27
N ASN A 149 27.16 14.00 -8.51
CA ASN A 149 27.01 14.40 -7.12
C ASN A 149 26.22 15.70 -6.98
N ASP A 150 26.48 16.69 -7.86
CA ASP A 150 25.76 17.97 -7.86
C ASP A 150 24.27 17.76 -8.17
N LEU A 151 23.91 16.91 -9.14
CA LEU A 151 22.51 16.55 -9.43
C LEU A 151 21.83 15.85 -8.24
N MET A 152 22.56 15.01 -7.51
CA MET A 152 22.00 14.33 -6.34
C MET A 152 21.83 15.27 -5.14
N ILE A 153 22.70 16.28 -4.99
CA ILE A 153 22.51 17.35 -4.00
C ILE A 153 21.29 18.20 -4.38
N GLU A 154 21.15 18.55 -5.66
CA GLU A 154 20.01 19.31 -6.18
C GLU A 154 18.69 18.58 -5.94
N ALA A 155 18.64 17.26 -6.11
CA ALA A 155 17.45 16.45 -5.84
C ALA A 155 16.96 16.53 -4.38
N GLY A 156 17.82 16.98 -3.46
CA GLY A 156 17.48 17.24 -2.06
C GLY A 156 16.87 18.62 -1.80
N GLN A 157 16.68 19.45 -2.83
CA GLN A 157 16.03 20.75 -2.68
C GLN A 157 14.51 20.60 -2.66
N PRO A 158 13.80 21.43 -1.88
CA PRO A 158 12.34 21.43 -1.85
C PRO A 158 11.73 21.62 -3.25
N ALA A 159 10.78 20.76 -3.61
CA ALA A 159 10.09 20.82 -4.89
C ALA A 159 8.59 20.54 -4.72
N GLY A 160 7.80 21.06 -5.68
CA GLY A 160 6.35 20.95 -5.72
C GLY A 160 5.64 21.91 -4.76
N GLU A 161 4.31 21.86 -4.80
CA GLU A 161 3.45 22.72 -4.00
C GLU A 161 2.88 21.95 -2.82
N ALA A 162 3.08 22.47 -1.62
CA ALA A 162 2.53 21.89 -0.39
C ALA A 162 2.36 22.98 0.66
N GLU A 163 1.24 22.95 1.35
CA GLU A 163 0.94 23.83 2.46
C GLU A 163 0.37 23.05 3.65
N THR A 164 0.58 23.54 4.86
CA THR A 164 -0.03 22.96 6.05
C THR A 164 -1.52 23.30 6.08
N ALA A 165 -2.37 22.27 5.95
CA ALA A 165 -3.82 22.43 6.03
C ALA A 165 -4.33 22.37 7.46
N TYR A 166 -3.79 21.43 8.27
CA TYR A 166 -4.20 21.24 9.67
C TYR A 166 -3.00 20.89 10.56
N THR A 167 -3.13 21.22 11.84
CA THR A 167 -2.15 20.87 12.88
C THR A 167 -2.84 20.15 14.02
N LEU A 168 -2.44 18.91 14.29
CA LEU A 168 -2.95 18.09 15.38
C LEU A 168 -1.97 18.13 16.54
N ALA A 169 -2.44 18.55 17.72
CA ALA A 169 -1.60 18.69 18.91
C ALA A 169 -2.16 17.92 20.11
N GLY A 170 -1.36 17.82 21.18
CA GLY A 170 -1.76 17.15 22.42
C GLY A 170 -2.00 15.66 22.23
N LYS A 171 -3.11 15.16 22.77
CA LYS A 171 -3.47 13.73 22.73
C LYS A 171 -3.80 13.19 21.33
N ASN A 172 -4.02 14.08 20.36
CA ASN A 172 -4.34 13.72 18.98
C ASN A 172 -3.11 13.82 18.06
N ALA A 173 -1.92 14.02 18.60
CA ALA A 173 -0.69 14.22 17.84
C ALA A 173 -0.06 12.92 17.31
N ASP A 174 -0.72 11.78 17.44
CA ASP A 174 -0.29 10.48 16.93
C ASP A 174 -1.28 9.85 15.92
N PRO A 175 -1.68 10.61 14.89
CA PRO A 175 -2.62 10.11 13.90
C PRO A 175 -2.01 8.94 13.11
N VAL A 176 -2.88 8.03 12.66
CA VAL A 176 -2.50 6.84 11.87
C VAL A 176 -3.39 6.59 10.67
N ALA A 177 -4.53 7.27 10.59
CA ALA A 177 -5.48 7.14 9.49
C ALA A 177 -6.16 8.50 9.24
N ILE A 178 -6.51 8.76 7.99
CA ILE A 178 -7.28 9.93 7.56
C ILE A 178 -8.23 9.53 6.44
N THR A 179 -9.45 10.05 6.47
CA THR A 179 -10.44 9.88 5.41
C THR A 179 -11.29 11.14 5.27
N TRP A 180 -11.85 11.35 4.09
CA TRP A 180 -12.76 12.46 3.82
C TRP A 180 -14.21 12.01 4.01
N ASP A 181 -14.95 12.66 4.91
CA ASP A 181 -16.40 12.54 5.09
C ASP A 181 -17.10 13.56 4.18
N GLU A 182 -17.51 13.11 2.99
CA GLU A 182 -18.16 13.96 2.01
C GLU A 182 -19.52 14.45 2.48
N THR A 183 -20.24 13.65 3.28
CA THR A 183 -21.57 13.98 3.80
C THR A 183 -21.54 15.24 4.68
N ARG A 184 -20.48 15.40 5.46
CA ARG A 184 -20.32 16.55 6.38
C ARG A 184 -19.23 17.52 5.98
N GLY A 185 -18.54 17.27 4.88
CA GLY A 185 -17.49 18.14 4.35
C GLY A 185 -16.30 18.31 5.30
N ARG A 186 -15.87 17.22 5.98
CA ARG A 186 -14.80 17.24 6.97
C ARG A 186 -13.86 16.06 6.85
N PHE A 187 -12.65 16.20 7.33
CA PHE A 187 -11.75 15.05 7.50
C PHE A 187 -12.00 14.37 8.84
N LEU A 188 -11.94 13.03 8.81
CA LEU A 188 -11.90 12.18 9.99
C LEU A 188 -10.50 11.61 10.13
N VAL A 189 -9.96 11.64 11.34
CA VAL A 189 -8.61 11.15 11.66
C VAL A 189 -8.69 10.15 12.79
N GLY A 190 -8.02 9.01 12.61
CA GLY A 190 -7.86 7.99 13.65
C GLY A 190 -6.55 8.15 14.39
N THR A 191 -6.56 8.01 15.73
CA THR A 191 -5.37 8.12 16.59
C THR A 191 -4.97 6.77 17.15
N LEU A 192 -3.67 6.62 17.42
CA LEU A 192 -3.09 5.39 17.96
C LEU A 192 -3.33 5.29 19.47
N SER A 193 -2.81 6.26 20.25
CA SER A 193 -2.73 6.17 21.71
C SER A 193 -4.08 6.27 22.38
N GLU A 194 -4.96 7.15 21.91
CA GLU A 194 -6.29 7.34 22.49
C GLU A 194 -7.37 6.43 21.87
N GLY A 195 -7.05 5.75 20.74
CA GLY A 195 -8.04 4.96 20.02
C GLY A 195 -9.25 5.81 19.62
N ALA A 196 -9.01 7.08 19.27
CA ALA A 196 -10.06 8.04 19.00
C ALA A 196 -10.21 8.33 17.51
N ILE A 197 -11.43 8.64 17.10
CA ILE A 197 -11.77 9.21 15.80
C ILE A 197 -12.13 10.66 16.04
N VAL A 198 -11.38 11.57 15.42
CA VAL A 198 -11.56 13.00 15.55
C VAL A 198 -11.95 13.62 14.20
N ALA A 199 -12.81 14.63 14.22
CA ALA A 199 -13.11 15.45 13.06
C ALA A 199 -12.22 16.67 13.04
N LEU A 200 -11.67 17.01 11.89
CA LEU A 200 -10.93 18.25 11.69
C LEU A 200 -11.89 19.34 11.25
N SER A 201 -11.88 20.47 11.95
CA SER A 201 -12.59 21.68 11.53
C SER A 201 -11.68 22.59 10.70
N ASP A 202 -12.27 23.51 9.93
CA ASP A 202 -11.52 24.51 9.16
C ASP A 202 -10.67 25.44 10.06
N GLU A 203 -10.99 25.52 11.36
CA GLU A 203 -10.24 26.27 12.35
C GLU A 203 -9.05 25.50 12.95
N GLY A 204 -8.82 24.27 12.49
CA GLY A 204 -7.75 23.39 12.99
C GLY A 204 -8.07 22.74 14.35
N ALA A 205 -9.28 22.89 14.86
CA ALA A 205 -9.72 22.16 16.05
C ALA A 205 -10.02 20.71 15.69
N ALA A 206 -9.73 19.80 16.61
CA ALA A 206 -10.00 18.37 16.46
C ALA A 206 -11.07 17.95 17.47
N ASP A 207 -12.31 17.80 16.99
CA ASP A 207 -13.42 17.36 17.82
C ASP A 207 -13.45 15.84 17.91
N VAL A 208 -13.41 15.29 19.14
CA VAL A 208 -13.49 13.84 19.35
C VAL A 208 -14.92 13.38 19.10
N LEU A 209 -15.11 12.53 18.10
CA LEU A 209 -16.40 11.95 17.74
C LEU A 209 -16.64 10.59 18.42
N ILE A 210 -15.64 9.74 18.39
CA ILE A 210 -15.65 8.39 18.99
C ILE A 210 -14.33 8.23 19.74
N ARG A 211 -14.38 7.60 20.92
CA ARG A 211 -13.20 7.21 21.69
C ARG A 211 -13.34 5.74 22.08
N ALA A 212 -12.23 5.01 22.07
CA ALA A 212 -12.20 3.65 22.56
C ALA A 212 -12.67 3.55 24.01
N ASP A 213 -13.62 2.68 24.27
CA ASP A 213 -14.19 2.38 25.57
C ASP A 213 -14.67 0.91 25.65
N ASP A 214 -15.14 0.51 26.83
CA ASP A 214 -15.60 -0.86 27.06
C ASP A 214 -16.92 -1.18 26.33
N GLU A 215 -17.71 -0.18 25.95
CA GLU A 215 -19.00 -0.37 25.28
C GLU A 215 -18.80 -0.65 23.78
N ASN A 216 -17.96 0.15 23.10
CA ASN A 216 -17.67 -0.03 21.68
C ASN A 216 -16.56 -1.08 21.44
N GLY A 217 -15.70 -1.30 22.41
CA GLY A 217 -14.63 -2.29 22.37
C GLY A 217 -13.54 -2.00 21.32
N LEU A 218 -13.34 -0.73 20.96
CA LEU A 218 -12.23 -0.28 20.13
C LEU A 218 -10.91 -0.38 20.90
N TRP A 219 -9.83 -0.52 20.17
CA TRP A 219 -8.44 -0.31 20.58
C TRP A 219 -7.84 0.85 19.79
N ALA A 220 -6.53 0.84 19.55
CA ALA A 220 -5.89 1.77 18.63
C ALA A 220 -6.56 1.75 17.26
N ILE A 221 -6.86 2.92 16.69
CA ILE A 221 -7.34 3.00 15.33
C ILE A 221 -6.15 2.72 14.39
N LYS A 222 -6.39 1.91 13.35
CA LYS A 222 -5.35 1.50 12.40
C LYS A 222 -5.71 1.85 10.94
N GLY A 223 -6.99 2.02 10.64
CA GLY A 223 -7.49 2.42 9.34
C GLY A 223 -8.88 3.01 9.46
N LEU A 224 -9.21 3.93 8.57
CA LEU A 224 -10.50 4.60 8.46
C LEU A 224 -10.92 4.71 7.00
N HIS A 225 -12.22 4.55 6.75
CA HIS A 225 -12.83 4.90 5.48
C HIS A 225 -14.26 5.38 5.71
N ALA A 226 -14.55 6.61 5.27
CA ALA A 226 -15.89 7.16 5.26
C ALA A 226 -16.54 6.84 3.90
N ASP A 227 -17.50 5.94 3.91
CA ASP A 227 -18.32 5.54 2.77
C ASP A 227 -19.63 6.33 2.81
N ALA A 228 -19.63 7.47 2.15
CA ALA A 228 -20.75 8.40 2.15
C ALA A 228 -21.98 7.82 1.40
N GLU A 229 -21.74 7.05 0.35
CA GLU A 229 -22.83 6.47 -0.48
C GLU A 229 -23.65 5.46 0.32
N ASN A 230 -22.99 4.64 1.12
CA ASN A 230 -23.64 3.61 1.93
C ASN A 230 -23.91 4.07 3.37
N ASN A 231 -23.57 5.32 3.73
CA ASN A 231 -23.68 5.88 5.08
C ASN A 231 -22.96 5.01 6.13
N ARG A 232 -21.70 4.63 5.83
CA ARG A 232 -20.87 3.79 6.70
C ARG A 232 -19.54 4.45 7.02
N LEU A 233 -19.09 4.26 8.25
CA LEU A 233 -17.72 4.55 8.66
C LEU A 233 -17.07 3.22 9.03
N TRP A 234 -16.14 2.80 8.19
CA TRP A 234 -15.35 1.59 8.40
C TRP A 234 -14.10 1.91 9.21
N VAL A 235 -13.84 1.11 10.24
CA VAL A 235 -12.73 1.33 11.17
C VAL A 235 -12.01 0.02 11.42
N SER A 236 -10.74 -0.09 11.06
CA SER A 236 -9.91 -1.18 11.56
C SER A 236 -9.26 -0.75 12.87
N SER A 237 -9.27 -1.65 13.85
CA SER A 237 -8.73 -1.41 15.18
C SER A 237 -7.96 -2.62 15.68
N ALA A 238 -6.83 -2.39 16.35
CA ALA A 238 -5.96 -3.44 16.85
C ALA A 238 -5.39 -3.10 18.24
N ALA A 239 -5.26 -4.14 19.06
CA ALA A 239 -4.64 -4.03 20.37
C ALA A 239 -3.12 -4.04 20.26
N VAL A 240 -2.53 -2.85 20.26
CA VAL A 240 -1.09 -2.63 20.13
C VAL A 240 -0.51 -1.90 21.34
N ALA A 241 0.77 -2.11 21.62
CA ALA A 241 1.44 -1.52 22.79
C ALA A 241 1.44 0.01 22.84
N GLY A 242 1.22 0.68 21.71
CA GLY A 242 1.08 2.16 21.64
C GLY A 242 -0.28 2.67 22.10
N PHE A 243 -1.27 1.81 22.29
CA PHE A 243 -2.59 2.19 22.79
C PHE A 243 -2.56 2.37 24.30
N SER A 244 -3.03 3.50 24.82
CA SER A 244 -2.92 3.88 26.24
C SER A 244 -3.61 2.91 27.20
N ALA A 245 -4.73 2.31 26.78
CA ALA A 245 -5.46 1.32 27.55
C ALA A 245 -5.11 -0.13 27.18
N PHE A 246 -3.99 -0.35 26.47
CA PHE A 246 -3.54 -1.68 26.09
C PHE A 246 -3.37 -2.61 27.28
N GLN A 247 -3.96 -3.80 27.19
CA GLN A 247 -3.74 -4.88 28.14
C GLN A 247 -2.98 -6.02 27.46
N PRO A 248 -1.98 -6.65 28.13
CA PRO A 248 -1.24 -7.77 27.55
C PRO A 248 -2.12 -8.96 27.13
N THR A 249 -3.29 -9.11 27.75
CA THR A 249 -4.30 -10.12 27.41
C THR A 249 -4.99 -9.88 26.08
N ASP A 250 -4.94 -8.63 25.57
CA ASP A 250 -5.54 -8.25 24.30
C ASP A 250 -4.55 -8.32 23.14
N LYS A 251 -3.29 -8.58 23.43
CA LYS A 251 -2.24 -8.68 22.43
C LYS A 251 -2.67 -9.58 21.27
N TRP A 252 -2.45 -9.11 20.05
CA TRP A 252 -2.81 -9.76 18.78
C TRP A 252 -4.31 -9.81 18.47
N ARG A 253 -5.14 -9.08 19.21
CA ARG A 253 -6.55 -8.92 18.88
C ARG A 253 -6.72 -7.76 17.91
N GLY A 254 -7.66 -7.93 16.98
CA GLY A 254 -8.07 -6.90 16.03
C GLY A 254 -9.47 -7.18 15.53
N ALA A 255 -10.14 -6.14 15.09
CA ALA A 255 -11.46 -6.22 14.50
C ALA A 255 -11.67 -5.10 13.47
N LEU A 256 -12.57 -5.35 12.53
CA LEU A 256 -13.19 -4.34 11.69
C LEU A 256 -14.50 -3.94 12.36
N PHE A 257 -14.72 -2.64 12.46
CA PHE A 257 -15.94 -2.05 12.99
C PHE A 257 -16.68 -1.32 11.88
N GLU A 258 -17.98 -1.42 11.89
CA GLU A 258 -18.91 -0.73 11.02
C GLU A 258 -19.75 0.22 11.87
N PHE A 259 -19.60 1.52 11.66
CA PHE A 259 -20.42 2.55 12.28
C PHE A 259 -21.34 3.18 11.24
N ASN A 260 -22.48 3.67 11.69
CA ASN A 260 -23.28 4.60 10.89
C ASN A 260 -22.52 5.92 10.79
N LEU A 261 -22.25 6.39 9.57
CA LEU A 261 -21.46 7.63 9.37
C LEU A 261 -22.19 8.86 9.89
N GLU A 262 -23.52 8.83 9.87
CA GLU A 262 -24.34 9.95 10.32
C GLU A 262 -24.54 9.98 11.83
N THR A 263 -24.95 8.89 12.45
CA THR A 263 -25.25 8.85 13.89
C THR A 263 -24.04 8.51 14.75
N LEU A 264 -22.97 7.95 14.14
CA LEU A 264 -21.78 7.42 14.80
C LEU A 264 -22.06 6.22 15.73
N GLU A 265 -23.23 5.60 15.58
CA GLU A 265 -23.60 4.39 16.31
C GLU A 265 -22.90 3.18 15.73
N LEU A 266 -22.43 2.28 16.58
CA LEU A 266 -21.85 1.00 16.17
C LEU A 266 -22.95 0.11 15.59
N ILE A 267 -22.76 -0.37 14.36
CA ILE A 267 -23.66 -1.28 13.67
C ILE A 267 -23.18 -2.71 13.83
N ASN A 268 -21.92 -2.99 13.47
CA ASN A 268 -21.33 -4.32 13.48
C ASN A 268 -19.86 -4.29 13.92
N ARG A 269 -19.43 -5.46 14.41
CA ARG A 269 -18.03 -5.75 14.71
C ARG A 269 -17.65 -7.11 14.14
N PHE A 270 -16.62 -7.14 13.29
CA PHE A 270 -16.09 -8.35 12.65
C PHE A 270 -14.73 -8.67 13.28
N ASN A 271 -14.69 -9.66 14.17
CA ASN A 271 -13.46 -10.04 14.85
C ASN A 271 -12.58 -10.91 13.96
N LEU A 272 -11.26 -10.77 14.12
CA LEU A 272 -10.33 -11.76 13.59
C LEU A 272 -10.50 -13.11 14.28
N PRO A 273 -10.23 -14.22 13.58
CA PRO A 273 -10.18 -15.54 14.21
C PRO A 273 -9.14 -15.57 15.34
N VAL A 274 -9.47 -16.27 16.44
CA VAL A 274 -8.50 -16.56 17.49
C VAL A 274 -7.84 -17.90 17.14
N ASP A 275 -6.80 -17.87 16.33
CA ASP A 275 -6.10 -19.04 15.78
C ASP A 275 -4.71 -19.26 16.40
N GLY A 276 -4.30 -18.39 17.33
CA GLY A 276 -2.99 -18.41 17.98
C GLY A 276 -1.89 -17.75 17.17
N ALA A 277 -2.19 -17.22 15.98
CA ALA A 277 -1.26 -16.43 15.19
C ALA A 277 -1.13 -15.00 15.75
N ARG A 278 -0.14 -14.28 15.23
CA ARG A 278 0.03 -12.85 15.51
C ARG A 278 -0.77 -12.08 14.48
N HIS A 279 -1.54 -11.11 14.95
CA HIS A 279 -2.36 -10.24 14.08
C HIS A 279 -2.17 -8.77 14.46
N GLU A 280 -2.05 -7.94 13.46
CA GLU A 280 -2.12 -6.49 13.59
C GLU A 280 -2.82 -5.92 12.36
N LEU A 281 -4.14 -5.69 12.48
CA LEU A 281 -4.89 -5.04 11.42
C LEU A 281 -4.35 -3.63 11.16
N GLY A 282 -4.26 -3.27 9.89
CA GLY A 282 -3.72 -2.02 9.39
C GLY A 282 -4.73 -1.23 8.54
N PRO A 283 -4.25 -0.53 7.53
CA PRO A 283 -5.08 0.25 6.61
C PRO A 283 -6.15 -0.57 5.91
N ILE A 284 -7.23 0.11 5.55
CA ILE A 284 -8.38 -0.45 4.83
C ILE A 284 -8.59 0.27 3.51
N ALA A 285 -9.18 -0.44 2.55
CA ALA A 285 -9.70 0.11 1.31
C ALA A 285 -11.11 -0.43 1.07
N VAL A 286 -12.01 0.41 0.58
CA VAL A 286 -13.43 0.07 0.38
C VAL A 286 -13.80 0.36 -1.07
N THR A 287 -14.58 -0.51 -1.67
CA THR A 287 -15.13 -0.34 -3.03
C THR A 287 -16.50 0.33 -2.98
N ASP A 288 -16.97 0.87 -4.10
CA ASP A 288 -18.32 1.44 -4.23
C ASP A 288 -19.40 0.41 -3.90
N SER A 289 -19.14 -0.88 -4.16
CA SER A 289 -20.07 -1.97 -3.80
C SER A 289 -20.10 -2.31 -2.30
N GLY A 290 -19.18 -1.74 -1.49
CA GLY A 290 -19.10 -1.96 -0.04
C GLY A 290 -18.23 -3.17 0.37
N ASP A 291 -17.42 -3.72 -0.53
CA ASP A 291 -16.38 -4.67 -0.15
C ASP A 291 -15.25 -3.95 0.60
N VAL A 292 -14.83 -4.50 1.73
CA VAL A 292 -13.76 -3.94 2.56
C VAL A 292 -12.55 -4.85 2.54
N TYR A 293 -11.39 -4.30 2.16
CA TYR A 293 -10.10 -4.97 2.20
C TYR A 293 -9.25 -4.41 3.33
N ILE A 294 -8.54 -5.28 4.07
CA ILE A 294 -7.76 -4.91 5.25
C ILE A 294 -6.43 -5.64 5.23
N ILE A 295 -5.34 -4.92 5.44
CA ILE A 295 -4.03 -5.54 5.66
C ILE A 295 -3.91 -6.03 7.10
N ASP A 296 -3.31 -7.21 7.26
CA ASP A 296 -2.73 -7.67 8.51
C ASP A 296 -1.20 -7.61 8.40
N HIS A 297 -0.59 -6.73 9.18
CA HIS A 297 0.86 -6.50 9.11
C HIS A 297 1.68 -7.67 9.64
N GLU A 298 1.20 -8.34 10.71
CA GLU A 298 1.93 -9.44 11.34
C GLU A 298 1.75 -10.75 10.57
N ALA A 299 0.52 -11.07 10.15
CA ALA A 299 0.24 -12.26 9.37
C ALA A 299 0.64 -12.14 7.89
N SER A 300 0.90 -10.92 7.40
CA SER A 300 1.21 -10.62 6.00
C SER A 300 0.14 -11.13 5.03
N VAL A 301 -1.11 -10.92 5.38
CA VAL A 301 -2.29 -11.27 4.57
C VAL A 301 -3.18 -10.06 4.36
N VAL A 302 -4.01 -10.12 3.34
CA VAL A 302 -5.14 -9.23 3.14
C VAL A 302 -6.41 -9.99 3.47
N TYR A 303 -7.23 -9.45 4.37
CA TYR A 303 -8.59 -9.92 4.61
C TYR A 303 -9.57 -9.17 3.73
N ARG A 304 -10.69 -9.81 3.41
CA ARG A 304 -11.85 -9.22 2.77
C ARG A 304 -13.10 -9.46 3.59
N LYS A 305 -13.92 -8.43 3.74
CA LYS A 305 -15.31 -8.51 4.12
C LYS A 305 -16.12 -8.14 2.87
N THR A 306 -16.87 -9.06 2.29
CA THR A 306 -17.73 -8.76 1.13
C THR A 306 -18.93 -7.92 1.57
N ALA A 307 -19.53 -7.13 0.67
CA ALA A 307 -20.64 -6.24 0.97
C ALA A 307 -21.75 -6.95 1.79
N ASP A 308 -22.13 -8.15 1.38
CA ASP A 308 -23.16 -8.94 2.05
C ASP A 308 -22.62 -9.94 3.09
N GLY A 309 -21.30 -9.97 3.32
CA GLY A 309 -20.64 -10.91 4.22
C GLY A 309 -20.81 -10.54 5.69
N ASP A 310 -20.78 -11.53 6.55
CA ASP A 310 -20.90 -11.41 8.00
C ASP A 310 -19.58 -11.63 8.76
N ARG A 311 -18.47 -11.82 8.03
CA ARG A 311 -17.14 -12.10 8.61
C ARG A 311 -16.00 -11.61 7.72
N LEU A 312 -14.81 -11.56 8.33
CA LEU A 312 -13.55 -11.38 7.63
C LEU A 312 -13.05 -12.74 7.12
N GLU A 313 -12.67 -12.78 5.86
CA GLU A 313 -12.08 -13.97 5.23
C GLU A 313 -10.68 -13.62 4.70
N VAL A 314 -9.73 -14.57 4.78
CA VAL A 314 -8.43 -14.41 4.15
C VAL A 314 -8.66 -14.32 2.63
N PHE A 315 -8.30 -13.18 2.06
CA PHE A 315 -8.44 -12.93 0.63
C PHE A 315 -7.19 -13.33 -0.14
N VAL A 316 -6.04 -12.82 0.29
CA VAL A 316 -4.75 -13.18 -0.31
C VAL A 316 -3.65 -13.13 0.75
N GLY A 317 -2.72 -14.08 0.65
CA GLY A 317 -1.49 -14.11 1.44
C GLY A 317 -0.36 -14.66 0.58
N SER A 318 0.82 -14.10 0.70
CA SER A 318 2.00 -14.53 -0.03
C SER A 318 3.20 -14.64 0.90
N GLN A 319 3.93 -15.75 0.80
CA GLN A 319 5.22 -15.91 1.51
C GLN A 319 6.31 -14.97 1.00
N GLU A 320 6.13 -14.40 -0.19
CA GLU A 320 7.09 -13.46 -0.80
C GLU A 320 6.87 -12.02 -0.33
N MET A 321 5.67 -11.68 0.13
CA MET A 321 5.29 -10.36 0.63
C MET A 321 5.20 -10.41 2.15
N ARG A 322 6.22 -9.94 2.83
CA ARG A 322 6.34 -10.08 4.29
C ARG A 322 6.17 -8.79 5.07
N THR A 323 6.10 -7.66 4.35
CA THR A 323 6.11 -6.34 4.95
C THR A 323 5.04 -5.45 4.32
N LEU A 324 3.79 -5.96 4.30
CA LEU A 324 2.64 -5.21 3.78
C LEU A 324 2.44 -3.92 4.59
N ARG A 325 2.21 -2.79 3.91
CA ARG A 325 2.15 -1.47 4.56
C ARG A 325 0.85 -0.75 4.33
N THR A 326 0.40 -0.64 3.08
CA THR A 326 -0.78 0.14 2.75
C THR A 326 -1.52 -0.44 1.55
N ILE A 327 -2.78 -0.08 1.38
CA ILE A 327 -3.70 -0.69 0.44
C ILE A 327 -4.56 0.39 -0.22
N ALA A 328 -4.86 0.20 -1.49
CA ALA A 328 -5.85 0.98 -2.23
C ALA A 328 -6.60 0.05 -3.19
N VAL A 329 -7.82 0.39 -3.53
CA VAL A 329 -8.68 -0.36 -4.45
C VAL A 329 -9.28 0.59 -5.47
N THR A 330 -9.53 0.11 -6.70
CA THR A 330 -10.35 0.85 -7.66
C THR A 330 -11.82 0.84 -7.22
N PRO A 331 -12.59 1.91 -7.45
CA PRO A 331 -14.00 1.99 -7.07
C PRO A 331 -14.82 0.81 -7.58
N ASP A 332 -14.60 0.42 -8.83
CA ASP A 332 -15.27 -0.69 -9.52
C ASP A 332 -14.77 -2.10 -9.11
N ASN A 333 -13.88 -2.19 -8.12
CA ASN A 333 -13.27 -3.44 -7.67
C ASN A 333 -12.51 -4.21 -8.76
N SER A 334 -11.99 -3.53 -9.79
CA SER A 334 -11.23 -4.17 -10.87
C SER A 334 -9.77 -4.43 -10.51
N ARG A 335 -9.19 -3.64 -9.58
CA ARG A 335 -7.79 -3.78 -9.13
C ARG A 335 -7.64 -3.44 -7.66
N LEU A 336 -6.87 -4.28 -6.97
CA LEU A 336 -6.41 -4.04 -5.62
C LEU A 336 -4.90 -3.80 -5.64
N PHE A 337 -4.44 -2.74 -5.01
CA PHE A 337 -3.04 -2.35 -4.89
C PHE A 337 -2.59 -2.51 -3.45
N VAL A 338 -1.57 -3.30 -3.22
CA VAL A 338 -1.02 -3.55 -1.88
C VAL A 338 0.46 -3.26 -1.89
N SER A 339 0.93 -2.32 -1.08
CA SER A 339 2.35 -2.04 -0.99
C SER A 339 3.07 -2.98 -0.02
N ASP A 340 4.26 -3.37 -0.42
CA ASP A 340 5.27 -4.03 0.42
C ASP A 340 6.48 -3.12 0.54
N THR A 341 7.05 -2.99 1.73
CA THR A 341 8.16 -2.07 2.02
C THR A 341 9.36 -2.25 1.09
N HIS A 342 9.60 -3.49 0.65
CA HIS A 342 10.82 -3.86 -0.09
C HIS A 342 10.58 -4.26 -1.54
N LYS A 343 9.39 -4.73 -1.87
CA LYS A 343 9.06 -5.28 -3.20
C LYS A 343 8.34 -4.28 -4.10
N GLY A 344 7.78 -3.21 -3.53
CA GLY A 344 6.98 -2.24 -4.26
C GLY A 344 5.47 -2.48 -4.10
N VAL A 345 4.70 -2.34 -5.16
CA VAL A 345 3.24 -2.51 -5.13
C VAL A 345 2.86 -3.80 -5.85
N LEU A 346 2.10 -4.63 -5.18
CA LEU A 346 1.41 -5.78 -5.77
C LEU A 346 0.08 -5.29 -6.34
N VAL A 347 -0.19 -5.66 -7.57
CA VAL A 347 -1.49 -5.48 -8.23
C VAL A 347 -2.20 -6.82 -8.25
N ILE A 348 -3.42 -6.86 -7.74
CA ILE A 348 -4.23 -8.08 -7.64
C ILE A 348 -5.54 -7.84 -8.40
N ASP A 349 -5.94 -8.81 -9.20
CA ASP A 349 -7.29 -8.88 -9.74
C ASP A 349 -8.20 -9.56 -8.71
N PRO A 350 -9.24 -8.88 -8.18
CA PRO A 350 -10.05 -9.45 -7.12
C PRO A 350 -10.97 -10.60 -7.55
N VAL A 351 -11.12 -10.83 -8.85
CA VAL A 351 -12.02 -11.86 -9.40
C VAL A 351 -11.29 -13.20 -9.56
N ASP A 352 -10.13 -13.18 -10.24
CA ASP A 352 -9.38 -14.42 -10.54
C ASP A 352 -8.17 -14.62 -9.61
N LEU A 353 -7.91 -13.66 -8.71
CA LEU A 353 -6.79 -13.64 -7.76
C LEU A 353 -5.41 -13.66 -8.44
N SER A 354 -5.35 -13.35 -9.73
CA SER A 354 -4.08 -13.15 -10.39
C SER A 354 -3.37 -11.93 -9.81
N SER A 355 -2.07 -12.04 -9.62
CA SER A 355 -1.29 -10.98 -9.01
C SER A 355 0.08 -10.84 -9.67
N ALA A 356 0.56 -9.60 -9.74
CA ALA A 356 1.88 -9.25 -10.23
C ALA A 356 2.41 -8.01 -9.52
N ILE A 357 3.73 -7.83 -9.50
CA ILE A 357 4.32 -6.56 -9.08
C ILE A 357 4.00 -5.51 -10.14
N LEU A 358 3.55 -4.34 -9.71
CA LEU A 358 3.28 -3.18 -10.56
C LEU A 358 4.53 -2.84 -11.39
N SER A 359 4.39 -2.90 -12.70
CA SER A 359 5.48 -2.57 -13.62
C SER A 359 5.73 -1.06 -13.60
N VAL A 360 6.97 -0.66 -13.41
CA VAL A 360 7.36 0.77 -13.35
C VAL A 360 8.53 1.06 -14.26
N PRO A 361 8.70 2.31 -14.74
CA PRO A 361 9.92 2.73 -15.43
C PRO A 361 11.17 2.51 -14.55
N GLU A 362 12.32 2.21 -15.15
CA GLU A 362 13.57 1.93 -14.44
C GLU A 362 14.03 3.06 -13.50
N ASN A 363 13.65 4.29 -13.82
CA ASN A 363 13.92 5.48 -13.01
C ASN A 363 12.89 5.74 -11.90
N THR A 364 11.97 4.82 -11.66
CA THR A 364 10.94 4.97 -10.62
C THR A 364 11.22 4.03 -9.45
N ILE A 365 11.23 4.58 -8.24
CA ILE A 365 11.41 3.81 -7.02
C ILE A 365 10.04 3.47 -6.44
N MET A 366 9.85 2.21 -6.05
CA MET A 366 8.63 1.73 -5.40
C MET A 366 8.88 1.22 -3.98
N GLY A 367 10.01 1.58 -3.38
CA GLY A 367 10.32 1.32 -1.97
C GLY A 367 9.85 2.44 -1.05
N GLY A 368 9.81 2.17 0.26
CA GLY A 368 9.49 3.16 1.29
C GLY A 368 8.07 3.72 1.24
N ILE A 369 7.12 3.01 0.59
CA ILE A 369 5.74 3.48 0.46
C ILE A 369 5.06 3.39 1.83
N SER A 370 4.70 4.55 2.37
CA SER A 370 4.06 4.76 3.67
C SER A 370 2.60 5.21 3.58
N GLY A 371 2.18 5.67 2.40
CA GLY A 371 0.80 6.02 2.07
C GLY A 371 0.50 5.63 0.62
N LEU A 372 -0.75 5.21 0.35
CA LEU A 372 -1.22 4.81 -0.96
C LEU A 372 -2.69 5.18 -1.10
N ALA A 373 -3.04 5.89 -2.17
CA ALA A 373 -4.41 6.18 -2.54
C ALA A 373 -4.58 6.03 -4.05
N TYR A 374 -5.78 5.61 -4.48
CA TYR A 374 -6.14 5.57 -5.90
C TYR A 374 -7.02 6.77 -6.26
N ASP A 375 -6.74 7.39 -7.39
CA ASP A 375 -7.53 8.49 -7.95
C ASP A 375 -7.56 8.41 -9.48
N ARG A 376 -8.72 8.13 -10.06
CA ARG A 376 -9.00 8.28 -11.50
C ARG A 376 -7.87 7.80 -12.43
N GLY A 377 -7.41 6.55 -12.24
CA GLY A 377 -6.34 5.95 -13.04
C GLY A 377 -4.92 6.33 -12.60
N HIS A 378 -4.78 6.90 -11.42
CA HIS A 378 -3.50 7.22 -10.80
C HIS A 378 -3.38 6.59 -9.42
N LEU A 379 -2.14 6.31 -9.00
CA LEU A 379 -1.81 6.09 -7.60
C LEU A 379 -1.11 7.32 -7.07
N VAL A 380 -1.52 7.76 -5.90
CA VAL A 380 -0.79 8.76 -5.11
C VAL A 380 -0.08 8.01 -3.99
N ILE A 381 1.24 8.12 -3.93
CA ILE A 381 2.07 7.45 -2.94
C ILE A 381 2.86 8.46 -2.12
N SER A 382 2.94 8.23 -0.80
CA SER A 382 3.92 8.87 0.06
C SER A 382 5.10 7.94 0.25
N GLN A 383 6.32 8.45 0.18
CA GLN A 383 7.54 7.67 0.34
C GLN A 383 8.41 8.27 1.44
N SER A 384 8.85 7.41 2.37
CA SER A 384 9.70 7.76 3.51
C SER A 384 10.82 6.74 3.71
N GLY A 385 11.77 7.07 4.62
CA GLY A 385 12.88 6.20 4.97
C GLY A 385 14.09 6.30 4.04
N PHE A 386 14.10 7.27 3.13
CA PHE A 386 15.24 7.67 2.30
C PHE A 386 15.09 9.14 1.88
N GLN A 387 16.17 9.73 1.36
CA GLN A 387 16.16 11.13 0.93
C GLN A 387 16.14 11.25 -0.61
N PRO A 388 15.35 12.18 -1.15
CA PRO A 388 14.37 12.99 -0.45
C PRO A 388 13.08 12.20 -0.14
N GLU A 389 12.48 12.46 1.02
CA GLU A 389 11.11 12.04 1.28
C GLU A 389 10.16 12.79 0.36
N ARG A 390 9.10 12.12 -0.10
CA ARG A 390 8.26 12.69 -1.17
C ARG A 390 6.86 12.12 -1.25
N VAL A 391 5.99 12.87 -1.90
CA VAL A 391 4.67 12.43 -2.37
C VAL A 391 4.68 12.44 -3.88
N MET A 392 4.27 11.33 -4.51
CA MET A 392 4.32 11.12 -5.95
C MET A 392 2.94 10.82 -6.51
N ARG A 393 2.69 11.23 -7.75
CA ARG A 393 1.54 10.79 -8.55
C ARG A 393 2.03 9.87 -9.66
N LEU A 394 1.46 8.68 -9.73
CA LEU A 394 1.82 7.64 -10.68
C LEU A 394 0.64 7.43 -11.62
N LYS A 395 0.79 7.78 -12.89
CA LYS A 395 -0.23 7.51 -13.91
C LYS A 395 -0.16 6.04 -14.31
N LEU A 396 -1.28 5.34 -14.22
CA LEU A 396 -1.41 3.95 -14.61
C LEU A 396 -1.81 3.83 -16.09
N ASP A 397 -1.48 2.70 -16.70
CA ASP A 397 -2.06 2.29 -17.96
C ASP A 397 -3.54 1.88 -17.79
N SER A 398 -4.23 1.63 -18.90
CA SER A 398 -5.65 1.26 -18.87
C SER A 398 -5.94 -0.08 -18.16
N SER A 399 -4.94 -0.94 -18.01
CA SER A 399 -5.07 -2.20 -17.28
C SER A 399 -4.83 -2.06 -15.77
N GLY A 400 -4.29 -0.93 -15.32
CA GLY A 400 -3.87 -0.70 -13.94
C GLY A 400 -2.63 -1.49 -13.51
N SER A 401 -1.91 -2.13 -14.45
CA SER A 401 -0.79 -3.02 -14.15
C SER A 401 0.60 -2.40 -14.39
N LYS A 402 0.63 -1.20 -15.00
CA LYS A 402 1.87 -0.51 -15.35
C LYS A 402 1.77 0.98 -15.08
N VAL A 403 2.82 1.54 -14.50
CA VAL A 403 3.03 2.99 -14.40
C VAL A 403 3.55 3.54 -15.73
N ILE A 404 2.86 4.52 -16.29
CA ILE A 404 3.26 5.21 -17.52
C ILE A 404 4.20 6.38 -17.18
N THR A 405 3.82 7.18 -16.19
CA THR A 405 4.62 8.33 -15.70
C THR A 405 4.57 8.39 -14.18
N ALA A 406 5.64 8.88 -13.58
CA ALA A 406 5.76 9.14 -12.15
C ALA A 406 6.19 10.60 -11.98
N THR A 407 5.37 11.41 -11.34
CA THR A 407 5.60 12.84 -11.14
C THR A 407 5.61 13.17 -9.65
N PRO A 408 6.63 13.88 -9.13
CA PRO A 408 6.60 14.36 -7.76
C PRO A 408 5.53 15.43 -7.58
N ILE A 409 4.70 15.29 -6.56
CA ILE A 409 3.74 16.30 -6.10
C ILE A 409 4.43 17.25 -5.12
N ALA A 410 5.15 16.67 -4.15
CA ALA A 410 5.95 17.39 -3.17
C ALA A 410 7.16 16.53 -2.80
N SER A 411 8.33 17.15 -2.65
CA SER A 411 9.59 16.47 -2.33
C SER A 411 10.47 17.36 -1.48
N ALA A 412 11.30 16.74 -0.62
CA ALA A 412 12.31 17.41 0.20
C ALA A 412 11.78 18.59 1.04
N ARG A 413 10.52 18.50 1.51
CA ARG A 413 9.93 19.56 2.32
C ARG A 413 10.51 19.54 3.72
N GLU A 414 10.68 20.74 4.33
CA GLU A 414 11.18 20.86 5.71
C GLU A 414 10.24 20.23 6.74
N GLU A 415 8.94 20.17 6.42
CA GLU A 415 7.92 19.56 7.26
C GLU A 415 7.96 18.04 7.24
N PHE A 416 8.66 17.42 6.28
CA PHE A 416 8.71 15.96 6.14
C PHE A 416 9.62 15.32 7.21
N ASP A 417 9.03 14.38 7.93
CA ASP A 417 9.66 13.48 8.89
C ASP A 417 8.80 12.19 8.92
N GLY A 418 8.92 11.40 7.86
CA GLY A 418 8.08 10.23 7.62
C GLY A 418 6.69 10.58 7.08
N PRO A 419 6.58 11.20 5.90
CA PRO A 419 5.26 11.44 5.29
C PRO A 419 4.55 10.13 5.02
N GLY A 420 3.24 10.10 5.25
CA GLY A 420 2.45 8.87 5.09
C GLY A 420 0.96 9.14 5.05
N VAL A 421 0.20 8.09 4.95
CA VAL A 421 -1.26 8.00 4.89
C VAL A 421 -1.91 9.20 4.20
N ALA A 422 -2.62 8.96 3.10
CA ALA A 422 -3.19 10.02 2.28
C ALA A 422 -4.69 9.84 2.09
N ALA A 423 -5.42 10.95 2.01
CA ALA A 423 -6.81 11.04 1.59
C ALA A 423 -6.94 12.05 0.44
N ILE A 424 -7.84 11.79 -0.48
CA ILE A 424 -8.09 12.65 -1.64
C ILE A 424 -9.41 13.40 -1.42
N LYS A 425 -9.40 14.71 -1.71
CA LYS A 425 -10.56 15.57 -1.73
C LYS A 425 -10.51 16.47 -2.96
N GLY A 426 -11.39 16.24 -3.92
CA GLY A 426 -11.40 16.98 -5.18
C GLY A 426 -10.08 16.86 -5.93
N GLU A 427 -9.44 17.98 -6.21
CA GLU A 427 -8.18 18.04 -6.93
C GLU A 427 -6.94 18.13 -6.01
N HIS A 428 -7.09 17.73 -4.74
CA HIS A 428 -6.00 17.79 -3.77
C HIS A 428 -5.83 16.47 -3.03
N VAL A 429 -4.57 16.17 -2.70
CA VAL A 429 -4.20 15.13 -1.75
C VAL A 429 -3.87 15.77 -0.40
N TYR A 430 -4.38 15.16 0.67
CA TYR A 430 -4.10 15.50 2.06
C TYR A 430 -3.35 14.33 2.70
N TYR A 431 -2.24 14.61 3.34
CA TYR A 431 -1.36 13.58 3.90
C TYR A 431 -0.66 14.06 5.16
N PHE A 432 -0.32 13.14 6.04
CA PHE A 432 0.51 13.49 7.18
C PHE A 432 1.95 13.71 6.72
N ALA A 433 2.58 14.80 7.19
CA ALA A 433 3.94 15.15 6.81
C ALA A 433 4.99 14.52 7.73
N ASN A 434 4.66 14.33 9.01
CA ASN A 434 5.64 14.02 10.07
C ASN A 434 5.12 12.95 11.05
N LEU A 435 4.78 11.78 10.51
CA LEU A 435 4.40 10.64 11.36
C LEU A 435 5.58 10.06 12.16
N GLY A 436 6.81 10.48 11.82
CA GLY A 436 8.04 9.92 12.37
C GLY A 436 8.27 8.48 11.92
N GLY A 437 9.52 8.04 11.87
CA GLY A 437 9.83 6.61 11.84
C GLY A 437 9.46 5.93 13.16
N ALA A 438 9.98 4.74 13.42
CA ALA A 438 9.81 4.00 14.68
C ALA A 438 10.34 4.74 15.94
N ASP A 439 10.65 6.03 15.83
CA ASP A 439 11.30 6.80 16.88
C ASP A 439 10.37 7.19 18.02
N ALA A 440 10.95 7.16 19.23
CA ALA A 440 10.34 7.49 20.52
C ALA A 440 9.75 8.93 20.65
N ASN A 441 9.68 9.67 19.56
CA ASN A 441 9.19 11.06 19.50
C ASN A 441 7.81 11.22 18.87
N ARG A 442 7.21 10.14 18.38
CA ARG A 442 5.83 10.16 17.87
C ARG A 442 4.88 10.67 18.95
N GLY A 443 4.01 11.62 18.58
CA GLY A 443 3.09 12.25 19.53
C GLY A 443 3.68 13.36 20.42
N LYS A 444 5.00 13.62 20.36
CA LYS A 444 5.63 14.72 21.11
C LYS A 444 5.63 16.05 20.36
N LYS A 445 5.61 16.00 19.04
CA LYS A 445 5.44 17.18 18.18
C LYS A 445 4.01 17.19 17.62
N PRO A 446 3.46 18.36 17.29
CA PRO A 446 2.21 18.42 16.55
C PRO A 446 2.34 17.65 15.23
N ALA A 447 1.33 16.84 14.91
CA ALA A 447 1.26 16.18 13.61
C ALA A 447 0.68 17.17 12.57
N LEU A 448 1.33 17.25 11.43
CA LEU A 448 0.94 18.15 10.34
C LEU A 448 0.20 17.37 9.27
N VAL A 449 -0.97 17.86 8.90
CA VAL A 449 -1.67 17.45 7.68
C VAL A 449 -1.34 18.48 6.61
N MET A 450 -0.62 18.07 5.58
CA MET A 450 -0.35 18.92 4.43
C MET A 450 -1.36 18.68 3.32
N ARG A 451 -1.51 19.69 2.46
CA ARG A 451 -2.31 19.66 1.25
C ARG A 451 -1.42 19.97 0.05
N SER A 452 -1.58 19.21 -1.03
CA SER A 452 -0.93 19.46 -2.31
C SER A 452 -1.92 19.28 -3.46
N PRO A 453 -1.81 20.06 -4.57
CA PRO A 453 -2.61 19.82 -5.75
C PRO A 453 -2.19 18.49 -6.42
N LEU A 454 -3.16 17.75 -6.96
CA LEU A 454 -2.90 16.51 -7.69
C LEU A 454 -2.33 16.76 -9.09
N SER A 455 -2.69 17.89 -9.74
CA SER A 455 -2.12 18.33 -11.00
C SER A 455 -1.05 19.38 -10.72
N SER A 456 0.19 19.13 -11.14
CA SER A 456 1.18 20.22 -11.21
C SER A 456 0.96 21.03 -12.49
N GLU A 457 1.18 22.35 -12.46
CA GLU A 457 1.17 23.20 -13.68
C GLU A 457 2.15 22.69 -14.77
N SER A 458 3.10 21.82 -14.41
CA SER A 458 4.05 21.20 -15.33
C SER A 458 3.44 20.13 -16.26
N GLU A 459 2.21 19.67 -16.02
CA GLU A 459 1.50 18.76 -16.94
C GLU A 459 0.82 19.50 -18.10
N ALA A 460 0.61 20.79 -18.01
CA ALA A 460 0.21 21.60 -19.16
C ALA A 460 1.42 21.74 -20.09
N PRO A 461 1.33 21.37 -21.39
CA PRO A 461 2.41 21.66 -22.33
C PRO A 461 2.68 23.15 -22.23
N SER A 462 3.93 23.54 -21.94
CA SER A 462 4.27 24.96 -21.87
C SER A 462 3.75 25.64 -23.15
N GLU A 463 3.18 26.85 -23.04
CA GLU A 463 2.68 27.61 -24.22
C GLU A 463 3.71 27.65 -25.38
N ALA A 464 5.00 27.51 -25.06
CA ALA A 464 6.09 27.39 -25.99
C ALA A 464 6.03 26.08 -26.82
N ILE A 465 5.65 24.96 -26.20
CA ILE A 465 5.49 23.64 -26.87
C ILE A 465 4.20 23.65 -27.69
N GLN A 466 3.10 24.20 -27.18
CA GLN A 466 1.86 24.37 -27.96
C GLN A 466 2.07 25.26 -29.21
N LYS A 467 2.73 26.41 -29.05
CA LYS A 467 3.11 27.27 -30.18
C LYS A 467 4.08 26.61 -31.16
N ALA A 468 4.94 25.72 -30.71
CA ALA A 468 5.84 24.93 -31.55
C ALA A 468 5.08 23.86 -32.36
N MET A 469 4.10 23.19 -31.75
CA MET A 469 3.25 22.17 -32.38
C MET A 469 2.28 22.82 -33.42
N GLU A 470 1.74 23.99 -33.13
CA GLU A 470 0.90 24.76 -34.08
C GLU A 470 1.69 25.23 -35.29
N LYS A 471 2.98 25.55 -35.16
CA LYS A 471 3.86 25.94 -36.29
C LYS A 471 4.29 24.78 -37.18
N THR A 472 4.30 23.56 -36.66
CA THR A 472 4.70 22.35 -37.42
C THR A 472 3.51 21.65 -38.09
N GLY A 473 2.26 21.99 -37.73
CA GLY A 473 1.04 21.41 -38.29
C GLY A 473 0.45 22.19 -39.49
N SER A 474 1.10 23.26 -39.95
CA SER A 474 0.65 24.11 -41.09
C SER A 474 1.65 24.11 -42.24
N GLY A 475 2.29 22.97 -42.52
CA GLY A 475 3.16 22.78 -43.69
C GLY A 475 2.69 21.66 -44.60
#